data_543a693902bef08af8e654c104dcc85f
#
_entry.id   543a693902bef08af8e654c104dcc85f
#
_cell.length_a   1.000
_cell.length_b   1.000
_cell.length_c   1.000
_cell.angle_alpha   90.00
_cell.angle_beta   90.00
_cell.angle_gamma   90.00
#
_symmetry.space_group_name_H-M   'P 1'
#
loop_
_entity.id
_entity.type
_entity.pdbx_description
1 polymer ?
#
loop_
_entity_poly.entity_id
_entity_poly.type
_entity_poly.pdbx_seq_one_letter_code
_entity_poly.pdbx_strand_id
1 'polypeptide(L)'
;MQTFACGTKIIAGPGARWSLKDQGAKRVFLVTDSFFSEKGTALEIAQALGETYEIFDQVIPDPTAELVARGTARLKAFHPDLVVALGGGSPMDTAKAMVYFSGEQIPLAAIPTTSGS
;
A
#
# COMPACT_ATOMS: atom_id res chain seq x y z
N MET A 1 -20.60 -4.20 2.10
CA MET A 1 -19.75 -4.23 1.93
C MET A 1 -19.10 -4.70 1.27
N GLN A 2 -18.62 -4.87 0.73
CA GLN A 2 -17.93 -5.31 0.33
C GLN A 2 -17.10 -5.59 0.39
N THR A 3 -17.35 -5.78 0.14
CA THR A 3 -16.29 -6.22 0.54
C THR A 3 -15.39 -6.82 -0.29
N PHE A 4 -14.42 -6.32 -0.49
CA PHE A 4 -13.36 -7.08 -0.96
C PHE A 4 -13.06 -8.03 0.11
N ALA A 5 -12.96 -9.23 -0.17
CA ALA A 5 -12.71 -10.23 0.80
C ALA A 5 -11.31 -10.19 1.37
N CYS A 6 -10.54 -9.22 1.04
CA CYS A 6 -9.15 -9.23 1.40
C CYS A 6 -8.84 -8.67 2.77
N GLY A 7 -9.85 -8.36 3.56
CA GLY A 7 -9.59 -7.90 4.91
C GLY A 7 -8.91 -6.56 4.99
N THR A 8 -9.37 -5.62 4.18
CA THR A 8 -8.83 -4.27 4.20
C THR A 8 -9.02 -3.65 5.58
N LYS A 9 -7.96 -3.05 6.07
CA LYS A 9 -8.00 -2.32 7.33
C LYS A 9 -7.67 -0.87 7.08
N ILE A 10 -8.47 0.02 7.63
CA ILE A 10 -8.23 1.45 7.53
C ILE A 10 -7.59 1.90 8.82
N ILE A 11 -6.34 2.32 8.72
CA ILE A 11 -5.60 2.82 9.87
C ILE A 11 -5.44 4.31 9.69
N ALA A 12 -5.82 5.07 10.69
CA ALA A 12 -5.76 6.53 10.60
C ALA A 12 -5.18 7.11 11.86
N GLY A 13 -4.55 8.28 11.71
CA GLY A 13 -4.05 9.01 12.85
C GLY A 13 -2.54 8.91 13.01
N PRO A 14 -1.98 9.72 13.91
CA PRO A 14 -0.53 9.84 14.00
C PRO A 14 0.21 8.56 14.37
N GLY A 15 -0.38 7.65 15.07
CA GLY A 15 0.29 6.42 15.45
C GLY A 15 -0.03 5.23 14.59
N ALA A 16 -0.73 5.44 13.48
CA ALA A 16 -1.27 4.34 12.70
C ALA A 16 -0.21 3.35 12.23
N ARG A 17 0.92 3.85 11.75
CA ARG A 17 1.96 2.97 11.23
C ARG A 17 2.54 2.05 12.29
N TRP A 18 2.52 2.49 13.52
CA TRP A 18 3.05 1.66 14.61
C TRP A 18 2.12 0.52 14.95
N SER A 19 0.82 0.74 14.77
CA SER A 19 -0.14 -0.34 14.95
C SER A 19 0.06 -1.46 13.93
N LEU A 20 0.41 -1.09 12.72
CA LEU A 20 0.66 -2.07 11.67
C LEU A 20 1.88 -2.92 11.96
N LYS A 21 2.85 -2.39 12.68
CA LYS A 21 4.03 -3.14 13.03
C LYS A 21 3.70 -4.42 13.78
N ASP A 22 2.62 -4.42 14.53
CA ASP A 22 2.20 -5.58 15.29
C ASP A 22 1.58 -6.67 14.43
N GLN A 23 1.38 -6.40 13.13
CA GLN A 23 0.83 -7.40 12.22
C GLN A 23 1.83 -8.53 11.94
N GLY A 24 3.10 -8.30 12.24
CA GLY A 24 4.10 -9.33 12.00
C GLY A 24 4.42 -9.57 10.54
N ALA A 25 4.19 -8.57 9.71
CA ALA A 25 4.46 -8.71 8.29
C ALA A 25 5.96 -8.85 8.05
N LYS A 26 6.31 -9.70 7.12
CA LYS A 26 7.71 -9.89 6.74
C LYS A 26 8.00 -9.26 5.40
N ARG A 27 7.04 -9.28 4.49
CA ARG A 27 7.21 -8.76 3.14
C ARG A 27 6.11 -7.75 2.89
N VAL A 28 6.49 -6.48 2.87
CA VAL A 28 5.54 -5.38 2.74
C VAL A 28 5.64 -4.77 1.35
N PHE A 29 4.51 -4.65 0.69
CA PHE A 29 4.43 -3.96 -0.59
C PHE A 29 3.70 -2.63 -0.34
N LEU A 30 4.41 -1.53 -0.47
CA LEU A 30 3.88 -0.22 -0.12
C LEU A 30 3.54 0.54 -1.39
N VAL A 31 2.30 1.01 -1.47
CA VAL A 31 1.78 1.71 -2.65
C VAL A 31 1.59 3.18 -2.28
N THR A 32 2.24 4.05 -3.03
CA THR A 32 2.18 5.47 -2.74
C THR A 32 2.48 6.29 -3.99
N ASP A 33 2.49 7.60 -3.85
CA ASP A 33 2.88 8.48 -4.95
C ASP A 33 4.32 8.95 -4.74
N SER A 34 4.82 9.68 -5.73
CA SER A 34 6.21 10.13 -5.68
C SER A 34 6.45 11.13 -4.57
N PHE A 35 5.41 11.85 -4.15
CA PHE A 35 5.57 12.85 -3.09
C PHE A 35 6.11 12.21 -1.81
N PHE A 36 5.48 11.14 -1.37
CA PHE A 36 5.91 10.48 -0.14
C PHE A 36 7.19 9.70 -0.33
N SER A 37 7.43 9.20 -1.53
CA SER A 37 8.67 8.52 -1.83
C SER A 37 9.86 9.47 -1.75
N GLU A 38 9.71 10.65 -2.33
CA GLU A 38 10.80 11.63 -2.35
C GLU A 38 11.07 12.23 -0.99
N LYS A 39 10.05 12.33 -0.15
CA LYS A 39 10.23 12.83 1.20
C LYS A 39 10.90 11.81 2.12
N GLY A 40 10.98 10.57 1.69
CA GLY A 40 11.53 9.52 2.53
C GLY A 40 10.51 8.91 3.47
N THR A 41 9.29 9.43 3.51
CA THR A 41 8.26 8.90 4.39
C THR A 41 7.92 7.46 4.03
N ALA A 42 7.80 7.16 2.73
CA ALA A 42 7.46 5.82 2.30
C ALA A 42 8.53 4.83 2.72
N LEU A 43 9.80 5.19 2.56
CA LEU A 43 10.89 4.31 2.94
C LEU A 43 10.90 4.07 4.44
N GLU A 44 10.71 5.12 5.22
CA GLU A 44 10.69 5.01 6.66
C GLU A 44 9.62 4.05 7.12
N ILE A 45 8.42 4.19 6.56
CA ILE A 45 7.31 3.32 6.94
C ILE A 45 7.55 1.89 6.51
N ALA A 46 8.05 1.70 5.29
CA ALA A 46 8.30 0.35 4.80
C ALA A 46 9.32 -0.36 5.67
N GLN A 47 10.38 0.33 6.05
CA GLN A 47 11.42 -0.26 6.89
C GLN A 47 10.91 -0.60 8.28
N ALA A 48 9.97 0.19 8.77
CA ALA A 48 9.41 -0.05 10.10
C ALA A 48 8.45 -1.23 10.12
N LEU A 49 7.80 -1.51 8.99
CA LEU A 49 6.73 -2.50 8.96
C LEU A 49 7.18 -3.89 8.55
N GLY A 50 8.25 -4.02 7.79
CA GLY A 50 8.64 -5.33 7.30
C GLY A 50 10.14 -5.48 7.18
N GLU A 51 10.59 -6.72 7.20
CA GLU A 51 12.00 -7.03 7.01
C GLU A 51 12.39 -6.84 5.56
N THR A 52 11.47 -7.17 4.66
CA THR A 52 11.66 -7.02 3.23
C THR A 52 10.52 -6.17 2.71
N TYR A 53 10.83 -5.24 1.84
CA TYR A 53 9.78 -4.37 1.32
C TYR A 53 10.05 -4.01 -0.12
N GLU A 54 8.99 -3.62 -0.81
CA GLU A 54 9.08 -3.01 -2.13
C GLU A 54 8.14 -1.82 -2.14
N ILE A 55 8.59 -0.72 -2.72
CA ILE A 55 7.80 0.50 -2.78
C ILE A 55 7.39 0.75 -4.21
N PHE A 56 6.09 0.84 -4.44
CA PHE A 56 5.54 1.21 -5.73
C PHE A 56 5.06 2.64 -5.61
N ASP A 57 5.83 3.59 -6.13
CA ASP A 57 5.60 5.01 -5.91
C ASP A 57 5.13 5.73 -7.16
N GLN A 58 4.46 5.02 -8.05
CA GLN A 58 4.04 5.59 -9.33
C GLN A 58 2.57 5.95 -9.39
N VAL A 59 1.90 5.99 -8.25
CA VAL A 59 0.47 6.29 -8.22
C VAL A 59 0.24 7.72 -8.67
N ILE A 60 -0.77 7.90 -9.52
CA ILE A 60 -1.18 9.21 -10.01
C ILE A 60 -2.66 9.39 -9.71
N PRO A 61 -3.18 10.63 -9.77
CA PRO A 61 -4.57 10.89 -9.38
C PRO A 61 -5.61 10.10 -10.17
N ASP A 62 -5.36 9.86 -11.44
CA ASP A 62 -6.28 9.06 -12.25
C ASP A 62 -5.52 7.85 -12.75
N PRO A 63 -5.40 6.82 -11.91
CA PRO A 63 -4.61 5.66 -12.31
C PRO A 63 -5.21 4.97 -13.53
N THR A 64 -4.34 4.67 -14.48
CA THR A 64 -4.76 4.00 -15.71
C THR A 64 -4.76 2.48 -15.49
N ALA A 65 -5.46 1.79 -16.39
CA ALA A 65 -5.42 0.32 -16.34
C ALA A 65 -4.00 -0.18 -16.52
N GLU A 66 -3.22 0.50 -17.33
CA GLU A 66 -1.82 0.12 -17.55
C GLU A 66 -1.00 0.24 -16.27
N LEU A 67 -1.22 1.33 -15.54
CA LEU A 67 -0.51 1.53 -14.28
C LEU A 67 -0.88 0.44 -13.29
N VAL A 68 -2.16 0.13 -13.17
CA VAL A 68 -2.62 -0.91 -12.26
C VAL A 68 -2.05 -2.25 -12.67
N ALA A 69 -2.00 -2.54 -13.97
CA ALA A 69 -1.45 -3.80 -14.45
C ALA A 69 0.03 -3.93 -14.11
N ARG A 70 0.76 -2.84 -14.24
CA ARG A 70 2.19 -2.83 -13.91
C ARG A 70 2.40 -3.07 -12.41
N GLY A 71 1.61 -2.40 -11.58
CA GLY A 71 1.70 -2.60 -10.15
C GLY A 71 1.31 -3.99 -9.73
N THR A 72 0.27 -4.54 -10.36
CA THR A 72 -0.17 -5.90 -10.07
C THR A 72 0.92 -6.91 -10.39
N ALA A 73 1.60 -6.73 -11.52
CA ALA A 73 2.69 -7.65 -11.89
C ALA A 73 3.81 -7.60 -10.86
N ARG A 74 4.15 -6.41 -10.40
CA ARG A 74 5.20 -6.27 -9.39
C ARG A 74 4.77 -6.88 -8.05
N LEU A 75 3.50 -6.67 -7.69
CA LEU A 75 2.97 -7.22 -6.45
C LEU A 75 3.04 -8.73 -6.47
N LYS A 76 2.62 -9.35 -7.57
CA LYS A 76 2.64 -10.79 -7.68
C LYS A 76 4.06 -11.34 -7.64
N ALA A 77 4.98 -10.67 -8.29
CA ALA A 77 6.37 -11.12 -8.30
C ALA A 77 7.00 -11.01 -6.91
N PHE A 78 6.59 -10.02 -6.15
CA PHE A 78 7.16 -9.79 -4.82
C PHE A 78 6.58 -10.75 -3.77
N HIS A 79 5.35 -11.19 -3.94
CA HIS A 79 4.68 -12.08 -2.99
C HIS A 79 4.60 -11.46 -1.59
N PRO A 80 3.94 -10.33 -1.44
CA PRO A 80 3.87 -9.69 -0.11
C PRO A 80 2.89 -10.42 0.80
N ASP A 81 3.09 -10.28 2.09
CA ASP A 81 2.11 -10.73 3.06
C ASP A 81 1.33 -9.54 3.64
N LEU A 82 1.66 -8.34 3.22
CA LEU A 82 0.91 -7.14 3.59
C LEU A 82 1.09 -6.08 2.51
N VAL A 83 -0.02 -5.49 2.09
CA VAL A 83 0.01 -4.35 1.17
C VAL A 83 -0.41 -3.12 1.95
N VAL A 84 0.35 -2.05 1.83
CA VAL A 84 0.07 -0.81 2.54
C VAL A 84 -0.11 0.30 1.53
N ALA A 85 -1.21 1.04 1.65
CA ALA A 85 -1.45 2.22 0.84
C ALA A 85 -1.18 3.45 1.68
N LEU A 86 -0.26 4.29 1.22
CA LEU A 86 0.13 5.50 1.95
C LEU A 86 -0.27 6.71 1.14
N GLY A 87 -1.11 7.55 1.71
CA GLY A 87 -1.53 8.80 1.07
C GLY A 87 -3.02 8.95 1.06
N GLY A 88 -3.52 9.66 0.07
CA GLY A 88 -4.94 9.91 -0.07
C GLY A 88 -5.68 8.78 -0.75
N GLY A 89 -6.75 9.12 -1.46
CA GLY A 89 -7.59 8.13 -2.08
C GLY A 89 -6.96 7.38 -3.23
N SER A 90 -6.07 8.04 -3.98
CA SER A 90 -5.50 7.40 -5.17
C SER A 90 -4.61 6.21 -4.83
N PRO A 91 -3.70 6.30 -3.85
CA PRO A 91 -2.96 5.11 -3.46
C PRO A 91 -3.85 3.99 -2.95
N MET A 92 -4.88 4.33 -2.18
CA MET A 92 -5.81 3.34 -1.66
C MET A 92 -6.53 2.61 -2.80
N ASP A 93 -7.09 3.37 -3.73
CA ASP A 93 -7.84 2.78 -4.82
C ASP A 93 -6.94 1.94 -5.71
N THR A 94 -5.73 2.43 -5.97
CA THR A 94 -4.77 1.69 -6.79
C THR A 94 -4.37 0.39 -6.11
N ALA A 95 -4.11 0.44 -4.81
CA ALA A 95 -3.72 -0.75 -4.08
C ALA A 95 -4.85 -1.79 -4.05
N LYS A 96 -6.08 -1.33 -3.85
CA LYS A 96 -7.22 -2.24 -3.88
C LYS A 96 -7.34 -2.95 -5.23
N ALA A 97 -7.18 -2.18 -6.31
CA ALA A 97 -7.27 -2.75 -7.64
C ALA A 97 -6.17 -3.78 -7.87
N MET A 98 -4.95 -3.47 -7.42
CA MET A 98 -3.85 -4.39 -7.60
C MET A 98 -4.06 -5.70 -6.85
N VAL A 99 -4.52 -5.61 -5.61
CA VAL A 99 -4.80 -6.82 -4.83
C VAL A 99 -5.91 -7.62 -5.49
N TYR A 100 -6.95 -6.94 -5.93
CA TYR A 100 -8.06 -7.60 -6.60
C TYR A 100 -7.61 -8.34 -7.85
N PHE A 101 -6.85 -7.67 -8.70
CA PHE A 101 -6.43 -8.29 -9.96
C PHE A 101 -5.31 -9.32 -9.78
N SER A 102 -4.63 -9.30 -8.64
CA SER A 102 -3.64 -10.33 -8.37
C SER A 102 -4.28 -11.70 -8.15
N GLY A 103 -5.54 -11.70 -7.76
CA GLY A 103 -6.22 -12.95 -7.46
C GLY A 103 -5.81 -13.55 -6.12
N GLU A 104 -5.03 -12.84 -5.34
CA GLU A 104 -4.55 -13.34 -4.07
C GLU A 104 -5.25 -12.61 -2.92
N GLN A 105 -5.39 -13.29 -1.81
CA GLN A 105 -5.99 -12.70 -0.62
C GLN A 105 -4.89 -12.18 0.28
N ILE A 106 -4.56 -10.90 0.09
CA ILE A 106 -3.50 -10.26 0.84
C ILE A 106 -4.10 -9.16 1.68
N PRO A 107 -3.80 -9.11 2.98
CA PRO A 107 -4.29 -8.02 3.81
C PRO A 107 -3.85 -6.68 3.26
N LEU A 108 -4.76 -5.73 3.25
CA LEU A 108 -4.49 -4.38 2.77
C LEU A 108 -4.77 -3.40 3.88
N ALA A 109 -3.77 -2.62 4.24
CA ALA A 109 -3.89 -1.59 5.24
C ALA A 109 -3.70 -0.23 4.59
N ALA A 110 -4.37 0.77 5.11
CA ALA A 110 -4.26 2.11 4.59
C ALA A 110 -3.75 3.05 5.66
N ILE A 111 -2.82 3.90 5.27
CA ILE A 111 -2.34 4.97 6.14
C ILE A 111 -2.72 6.28 5.44
N PRO A 112 -3.91 6.79 5.71
CA PRO A 112 -4.33 8.03 5.08
C PRO A 112 -3.56 9.19 5.67
N THR A 113 -3.22 10.15 4.81
CA THR A 113 -2.57 11.35 5.27
C THR A 113 -3.28 12.55 4.68
N THR A 114 -3.32 13.60 5.44
CA THR A 114 -3.77 14.89 4.94
C THR A 114 -2.63 15.85 4.83
N SER A 115 -1.49 15.42 5.27
CA SER A 115 -0.35 16.33 5.39
C SER A 115 0.29 16.62 4.05
N GLY A 116 0.05 15.80 3.08
CA GLY A 116 0.53 16.10 1.76
C GLY A 116 -0.14 17.35 1.30
N SER A 117 -1.22 17.57 1.90
CA SER A 117 -1.92 18.79 1.70
C SER A 117 -1.26 19.85 2.54
#